data_620a9830cdf14547b3db423fc02a5db5
#
_entry.id   620a9830cdf14547b3db423fc02a5db5
#
_cell.length_a   1.000
_cell.length_b   1.000
_cell.length_c   1.000
_cell.angle_alpha   90.00
_cell.angle_beta   90.00
_cell.angle_gamma   90.00
#
_symmetry.space_group_name_H-M   'P 1'
#
loop_
_entity.id
_entity.type
_entity.pdbx_description
1 polymer ?
#
loop_
_entity_poly.entity_id
_entity_poly.type
_entity_poly.pdbx_seq_one_letter_code
_entity_poly.pdbx_strand_id
1 'polypeptide(L)' 'LEELEIHMIREGLKRCGFNKSRLAKELGISRAGLIMKVEKYGLDKRLIKKAVGE' A
#
# COMPACT_ATOMS: atom_id res chain seq x y z
N LEU A 1 6.05 11.43 -10.52
CA LEU A 1 6.85 10.60 -9.64
C LEU A 1 5.99 9.89 -8.61
N GLU A 2 5.11 10.64 -7.96
CA GLU A 2 4.24 10.03 -6.95
C GLU A 2 3.29 9.03 -7.59
N GLU A 3 2.85 9.31 -8.81
CA GLU A 3 1.94 8.39 -9.48
C GLU A 3 2.58 7.05 -9.73
N LEU A 4 3.86 7.06 -10.12
CA LEU A 4 4.57 5.82 -10.36
C LEU A 4 4.73 5.03 -9.06
N GLU A 5 5.07 5.72 -7.98
CA GLU A 5 5.21 5.07 -6.69
C GLU A 5 3.89 4.47 -6.23
N ILE A 6 2.81 5.22 -6.38
CA ILE A 6 1.49 4.75 -6.00
C ILE A 6 1.13 3.50 -6.80
N HIS A 7 1.39 3.54 -8.09
CA HIS A 7 1.10 2.40 -8.95
C HIS A 7 1.87 1.16 -8.52
N MET A 8 3.15 1.33 -8.25
CA MET A 8 3.99 0.21 -7.84
C MET A 8 3.53 -0.41 -6.53
N ILE A 9 3.18 0.44 -5.58
CA ILE A 9 2.72 -0.05 -4.28
C ILE A 9 1.39 -0.75 -4.43
N ARG A 10 0.48 -0.17 -5.20
CA ARG A 10 -0.83 -0.76 -5.39
C ARG A 10 -0.74 -2.13 -6.07
N GLU A 11 0.03 -2.21 -7.13
CA GLU A 11 0.19 -3.48 -7.83
C GLU A 11 0.88 -4.50 -6.94
N GLY A 12 1.86 -4.05 -6.17
CA GLY A 12 2.54 -4.93 -5.24
C GLY A 12 1.62 -5.46 -4.17
N LEU A 13 0.74 -4.61 -3.66
CA LEU A 13 -0.23 -5.03 -2.65
C LEU A 13 -1.16 -6.11 -3.21
N LYS A 14 -1.63 -5.92 -4.43
CA LYS A 14 -2.50 -6.90 -5.06
C LYS A 14 -1.77 -8.23 -5.20
N ARG A 15 -0.52 -8.17 -5.65
CA ARG A 15 0.26 -9.38 -5.87
C ARG A 15 0.57 -10.10 -4.58
N CYS A 16 0.79 -9.35 -3.51
CA CYS A 16 1.14 -9.92 -2.21
C CYS A 16 -0.09 -10.17 -1.33
N GLY A 17 -1.29 -9.99 -1.87
CA GLY A 17 -2.49 -10.21 -1.07
C GLY A 17 -2.62 -9.21 0.06
N PHE A 18 -2.14 -8.00 -0.17
CA PHE A 18 -2.18 -6.92 0.82
C PHE A 18 -1.32 -7.22 2.04
N ASN A 19 -0.30 -8.05 1.85
CA ASN A 19 0.67 -8.33 2.90
C ASN A 19 1.75 -7.25 2.89
N LYS A 20 1.56 -6.25 3.74
CA LYS A 20 2.46 -5.10 3.76
C LYS A 20 3.88 -5.48 4.18
N SER A 21 3.99 -6.41 5.11
CA SER A 21 5.33 -6.83 5.55
C SER A 21 6.13 -7.39 4.39
N ARG A 22 5.50 -8.27 3.62
CA ARG A 22 6.18 -8.89 2.49
C ARG A 22 6.52 -7.86 1.43
N LEU A 23 5.58 -6.98 1.12
CA LEU A 23 5.81 -5.97 0.11
C LEU A 23 6.92 -5.02 0.51
N ALA A 24 6.95 -4.61 1.77
CA ALA A 24 8.01 -3.73 2.24
C ALA A 24 9.37 -4.38 2.05
N LYS A 25 9.44 -5.67 2.31
CA LYS A 25 10.67 -6.41 2.15
C LYS A 25 11.11 -6.43 0.69
N GLU A 26 10.16 -6.65 -0.21
CA GLU A 26 10.46 -6.67 -1.63
C GLU A 26 10.92 -5.30 -2.12
N LEU A 27 10.33 -4.25 -1.60
CA LEU A 27 10.68 -2.90 -2.01
C LEU A 27 11.93 -2.37 -1.32
N GLY A 28 12.40 -3.08 -0.30
CA GLY A 28 13.61 -2.67 0.41
C GLY A 28 13.37 -1.50 1.33
N ILE A 29 12.17 -1.34 1.85
CA ILE A 29 11.84 -0.29 2.79
C ILE A 29 11.30 -0.91 4.07
N SER A 30 11.22 -0.08 5.12
CA SER A 30 10.70 -0.57 6.39
C SER A 30 9.19 -0.77 6.30
N ARG A 31 8.70 -1.69 7.11
CA ARG A 31 7.27 -1.95 7.15
C ARG A 31 6.49 -0.70 7.55
N ALA A 32 7.01 0.00 8.56
CA ALA A 32 6.35 1.22 9.01
C ALA A 32 6.27 2.26 7.90
N GLY A 33 7.36 2.39 7.14
CA GLY A 33 7.37 3.33 6.03
C GLY A 33 6.34 2.97 4.97
N LEU A 34 6.23 1.68 4.67
CA LEU A 34 5.25 1.24 3.69
C LEU A 34 3.82 1.49 4.18
N ILE A 35 3.57 1.17 5.45
CA ILE A 35 2.25 1.36 6.01
C ILE A 35 1.85 2.83 5.94
N MET A 36 2.77 3.72 6.25
CA MET A 36 2.49 5.15 6.17
C MET A 36 2.14 5.57 4.75
N LYS A 37 2.87 5.05 3.77
CA LYS A 37 2.59 5.38 2.37
C LYS A 37 1.23 4.83 1.94
N VAL A 38 0.93 3.62 2.34
CA VAL A 38 -0.35 3.00 2.00
C VAL A 38 -1.50 3.82 2.56
N GLU A 39 -1.36 4.27 3.79
CA GLU A 39 -2.41 5.08 4.40
C GLU A 39 -2.49 6.45 3.76
N LYS A 40 -1.33 7.03 3.45
CA LYS A 40 -1.30 8.36 2.85
C LYS A 40 -2.00 8.38 1.51
N TYR A 41 -1.79 7.34 0.71
CA TYR A 41 -2.37 7.26 -0.62
C TYR A 41 -3.72 6.57 -0.66
N GLY A 42 -4.16 6.05 0.48
CA GLY A 42 -5.44 5.36 0.53
C GLY A 42 -5.48 4.08 -0.25
N LEU A 43 -4.37 3.36 -0.27
CA LEU A 43 -4.28 2.12 -1.04
C LEU A 43 -4.68 0.91 -0.24
N ASP A 44 -4.85 1.05 1.05
CA ASP A 44 -5.26 -0.06 1.90
C ASP A 44 -6.72 -0.40 1.60
N LYS A 45 -6.98 -1.68 1.38
CA LYS A 45 -8.32 -2.14 1.05
C LYS A 45 -9.33 -1.74 2.12
N ARG A 46 -8.90 -1.80 3.39
CA ARG A 46 -9.78 -1.44 4.48
C ARG A 46 -10.12 0.04 4.46
N LEU A 47 -9.15 0.88 4.16
CA LEU A 47 -9.37 2.31 4.08
C LEU A 47 -10.33 2.65 2.96
N ILE A 48 -10.16 2.00 1.81
CA ILE A 48 -11.03 2.23 0.67
C ILE A 48 -12.44 1.82 1.02
N LYS A 49 -12.58 0.65 1.63
CA LYS A 49 -13.90 0.15 2.01
C LYS A 49 -14.55 1.06 3.04
N LYS A 50 -13.76 1.54 3.99
CA LYS A 50 -14.27 2.43 5.02
C LYS A 50 -14.78 3.74 4.42
N ALA A 51 -14.01 4.28 3.50
CA ALA A 51 -14.39 5.53 2.85
C ALA A 51 -15.70 5.37 2.06
N VAL A 52 -15.82 4.24 1.38
CA VAL A 52 -17.03 3.97 0.60
C VAL A 52 -18.21 3.67 1.50
N GLY A 53 -17.94 3.00 2.60
CA GLY A 53 -18.99 2.62 3.53
C GLY A 53 -19.63 3.81 4.22
N GLU A 54 -18.95 4.91 4.22
CA GLU A 54 -19.51 6.12 4.81
C GLU A 54 -20.61 6.68 3.93
#